data_77b0e1531cf6c7404637112bd88d5e43
#
_entry.id   77b0e1531cf6c7404637112bd88d5e43
#
_cell.length_a   1.000
_cell.length_b   1.000
_cell.length_c   1.000
_cell.angle_alpha   90.00
_cell.angle_beta   90.00
_cell.angle_gamma   90.00
#
_symmetry.space_group_name_H-M   'P 1'
#
loop_
_entity.id
_entity.type
_entity.pdbx_description
1 polymer ?
#
loop_
_entity_poly.entity_id
_entity_poly.type
_entity_poly.pdbx_seq_one_letter_code
_entity_poly.pdbx_strand_id
1 'polypeptide(L)'
;MDAETRKLLDPRAIARAEALGMNARFIVEGYMAGEHKSPYRGFAIEFAQHREYAPGDDVRHLDWKVQAKTERYYIKQYEQETNFVAHLLLDGSESMKYGSGEISKLEYGKMMAACLAYLILHQRDAVALGIFDEEIQEYLPRSDNRDNLFRIMDRLAGFEPLRGTRLAPVLHGMAGQIKRKGIVIVISDFFDDEEELLQSVQHLRFKGCLL
;
A
#
# COMPACT_ATOMS: atom_id res chain seq x y z
N MET A 1 12.08 17.31 -13.24
CA MET A 1 11.77 15.87 -13.29
C MET A 1 12.56 15.32 -14.47
N ASP A 2 13.63 14.59 -14.17
CA ASP A 2 14.57 14.05 -15.14
C ASP A 2 13.95 12.97 -16.03
N ALA A 3 14.59 12.68 -17.17
CA ALA A 3 14.08 11.70 -18.15
C ALA A 3 13.93 10.28 -17.54
N GLU A 4 14.81 9.89 -16.61
CA GLU A 4 14.74 8.63 -15.88
C GLU A 4 13.53 8.55 -14.94
N THR A 5 13.27 9.61 -14.19
CA THR A 5 12.11 9.70 -13.31
C THR A 5 10.78 9.58 -14.09
N ARG A 6 10.75 10.09 -15.34
CA ARG A 6 9.56 9.93 -16.21
C ARG A 6 9.36 8.52 -16.73
N LYS A 7 10.43 7.74 -16.90
CA LYS A 7 10.32 6.32 -17.32
C LYS A 7 9.65 5.45 -16.26
N LEU A 8 9.81 5.78 -14.97
CA LEU A 8 9.21 5.02 -13.88
C LEU A 8 7.68 5.10 -13.82
N LEU A 9 7.08 6.15 -14.40
CA LEU A 9 5.64 6.33 -14.51
C LEU A 9 5.16 6.12 -15.96
N ASP A 10 5.48 4.95 -16.54
CA ASP A 10 4.94 4.59 -17.86
C ASP A 10 3.41 4.48 -17.76
N PRO A 11 2.65 5.23 -18.60
CA PRO A 11 1.19 5.15 -18.62
C PRO A 11 0.66 3.73 -18.84
N ARG A 12 1.41 2.89 -19.57
CA ARG A 12 1.05 1.48 -19.80
C ARG A 12 1.20 0.63 -18.54
N ALA A 13 2.24 0.89 -17.73
CA ALA A 13 2.44 0.21 -16.45
C ALA A 13 1.37 0.61 -15.44
N ILE A 14 1.01 1.90 -15.39
CA ILE A 14 -0.08 2.41 -14.55
C ILE A 14 -1.41 1.75 -14.97
N ALA A 15 -1.75 1.77 -16.26
CA ALA A 15 -2.98 1.17 -16.78
C ALA A 15 -3.05 -0.35 -16.50
N ARG A 16 -1.92 -1.07 -16.56
CA ARG A 16 -1.87 -2.49 -16.19
C ARG A 16 -2.05 -2.71 -14.69
N ALA A 17 -1.44 -1.89 -13.86
CA ALA A 17 -1.64 -1.95 -12.41
C ALA A 17 -3.10 -1.66 -12.02
N GLU A 18 -3.73 -0.68 -12.66
CA GLU A 18 -5.16 -0.40 -12.51
C GLU A 18 -6.05 -1.54 -13.01
N ALA A 19 -5.74 -2.13 -14.17
CA ALA A 19 -6.48 -3.25 -14.75
C ALA A 19 -6.38 -4.54 -13.92
N LEU A 20 -5.26 -4.76 -13.20
CA LEU A 20 -5.11 -5.87 -12.26
C LEU A 20 -5.98 -5.68 -11.00
N GLY A 21 -6.77 -4.59 -10.93
CA GLY A 21 -7.64 -4.32 -9.80
C GLY A 21 -6.88 -4.18 -8.49
N MET A 22 -5.59 -3.82 -8.55
CA MET A 22 -4.77 -3.54 -7.38
C MET A 22 -5.22 -2.24 -6.72
N ASN A 23 -6.47 -2.21 -6.37
CA ASN A 23 -7.00 -1.24 -5.45
C ASN A 23 -6.59 -1.72 -4.07
N ALA A 24 -5.45 -1.26 -3.58
CA ALA A 24 -4.92 -1.63 -2.27
C ALA A 24 -5.99 -1.45 -1.17
N ARG A 25 -6.86 -0.48 -1.35
CA ARG A 25 -8.02 -0.22 -0.49
C ARG A 25 -9.01 -1.40 -0.49
N PHE A 26 -9.39 -1.95 -1.66
CA PHE A 26 -10.32 -3.09 -1.73
C PHE A 26 -9.75 -4.36 -1.15
N ILE A 27 -8.45 -4.61 -1.31
CA ILE A 27 -7.78 -5.77 -0.72
C ILE A 27 -7.85 -5.68 0.80
N VAL A 28 -7.58 -4.50 1.37
CA VAL A 28 -7.63 -4.29 2.83
C VAL A 28 -9.05 -4.29 3.36
N GLU A 29 -9.97 -3.59 2.71
CA GLU A 29 -11.38 -3.55 3.12
C GLU A 29 -12.01 -4.96 3.06
N GLY A 30 -11.70 -5.73 2.00
CA GLY A 30 -12.16 -7.12 1.86
C GLY A 30 -11.61 -8.03 2.96
N TYR A 31 -10.35 -7.90 3.31
CA TYR A 31 -9.72 -8.66 4.39
C TYR A 31 -10.24 -8.23 5.76
N MET A 32 -10.35 -6.93 6.03
CA MET A 32 -10.86 -6.42 7.31
C MET A 32 -12.35 -6.69 7.50
N ALA A 33 -13.14 -6.73 6.43
CA ALA A 33 -14.56 -7.08 6.48
C ALA A 33 -14.82 -8.60 6.66
N GLY A 34 -13.90 -9.45 6.16
CA GLY A 34 -14.05 -10.91 6.19
C GLY A 34 -13.62 -11.60 7.47
N GLU A 35 -12.64 -11.10 8.20
CA GLU A 35 -12.03 -11.81 9.35
C GLU A 35 -12.36 -11.20 10.72
N HIS A 36 -12.80 -9.96 10.82
CA HIS A 36 -13.06 -9.36 12.14
C HIS A 36 -14.32 -8.49 12.17
N LYS A 37 -15.25 -8.89 13.02
CA LYS A 37 -16.05 -7.90 13.78
C LYS A 37 -15.02 -7.02 14.50
N SER A 38 -14.67 -5.91 13.87
CA SER A 38 -13.62 -5.00 14.34
C SER A 38 -13.86 -4.62 15.81
N PRO A 39 -12.93 -4.92 16.73
CA PRO A 39 -12.99 -4.41 18.10
C PRO A 39 -12.58 -2.93 18.17
N TYR A 40 -12.26 -2.29 17.05
CA TYR A 40 -11.84 -0.91 17.00
C TYR A 40 -13.04 0.05 16.95
N ARG A 41 -13.55 0.39 18.11
CA ARG A 41 -14.27 1.63 18.35
C ARG A 41 -13.25 2.76 18.33
N GLY A 42 -13.16 3.53 17.24
CA GLY A 42 -12.26 4.69 17.19
C GLY A 42 -11.73 5.10 15.82
N PHE A 43 -12.25 4.58 14.71
CA PHE A 43 -11.97 5.16 13.42
C PHE A 43 -12.72 6.48 13.27
N ALA A 44 -12.04 7.52 12.81
CA ALA A 44 -12.68 8.75 12.40
C ALA A 44 -13.63 8.42 11.25
N ILE A 45 -14.92 8.40 11.56
CA ILE A 45 -15.98 8.24 10.58
C ILE A 45 -16.33 9.65 10.15
N GLU A 46 -15.92 10.07 8.96
CA GLU A 46 -16.32 11.36 8.42
C GLU A 46 -17.70 11.26 7.76
N PHE A 47 -18.49 12.30 7.98
CA PHE A 47 -19.77 12.43 7.31
C PHE A 47 -19.53 12.67 5.81
N ALA A 48 -19.98 11.76 4.94
CA ALA A 48 -19.81 11.88 3.51
C ALA A 48 -20.97 12.67 2.87
N GLN A 49 -22.19 12.18 3.02
CA GLN A 49 -23.37 12.80 2.40
C GLN A 49 -24.68 12.33 3.03
N HIS A 50 -25.76 13.02 2.67
CA HIS A 50 -27.12 12.55 2.94
C HIS A 50 -27.66 11.80 1.72
N ARG A 51 -28.26 10.64 1.94
CA ARG A 51 -29.05 9.89 0.95
C ARG A 51 -30.50 9.83 1.42
N GLU A 52 -31.46 9.94 0.51
CA GLU A 52 -32.87 9.71 0.87
C GLU A 52 -33.06 8.30 1.42
N TYR A 53 -33.88 8.19 2.45
CA TYR A 53 -34.24 6.91 3.07
C TYR A 53 -35.00 6.04 2.08
N ALA A 54 -34.61 4.78 1.98
CA ALA A 54 -35.36 3.75 1.27
C ALA A 54 -35.88 2.70 2.26
N PRO A 55 -37.08 2.10 2.05
CA PRO A 55 -37.58 1.03 2.89
C PRO A 55 -36.57 -0.14 2.99
N GLY A 56 -36.17 -0.48 4.22
CA GLY A 56 -35.12 -1.47 4.49
C GLY A 56 -33.82 -0.89 5.02
N ASP A 57 -33.63 0.42 4.97
CA ASP A 57 -32.48 1.09 5.57
C ASP A 57 -32.55 1.08 7.11
N ASP A 58 -31.39 1.05 7.76
CA ASP A 58 -31.31 1.08 9.23
C ASP A 58 -31.66 2.48 9.76
N VAL A 59 -32.78 2.54 10.48
CA VAL A 59 -33.31 3.80 11.06
C VAL A 59 -32.36 4.48 12.07
N ARG A 60 -31.35 3.76 12.59
CA ARG A 60 -30.34 4.34 13.49
C ARG A 60 -29.47 5.41 12.80
N HIS A 61 -29.37 5.36 11.50
CA HIS A 61 -28.61 6.32 10.71
C HIS A 61 -29.44 7.48 10.15
N LEU A 62 -30.72 7.58 10.53
CA LEU A 62 -31.58 8.70 10.17
C LEU A 62 -31.06 10.02 10.74
N ASP A 63 -31.03 11.06 9.90
CA ASP A 63 -30.75 12.42 10.37
C ASP A 63 -32.02 13.15 10.78
N TRP A 64 -32.34 13.03 12.07
CA TRP A 64 -33.52 13.70 12.65
C TRP A 64 -33.46 15.22 12.56
N LYS A 65 -32.26 15.81 12.48
CA LYS A 65 -32.11 17.28 12.32
C LYS A 65 -32.49 17.74 10.92
N VAL A 66 -32.16 16.97 9.91
CA VAL A 66 -32.52 17.25 8.52
C VAL A 66 -34.02 16.97 8.32
N GLN A 67 -34.52 15.88 8.85
CA GLN A 67 -35.95 15.56 8.81
C GLN A 67 -36.80 16.67 9.39
N ALA A 68 -36.43 17.21 10.56
CA ALA A 68 -37.17 18.30 11.21
C ALA A 68 -37.20 19.62 10.41
N LYS A 69 -36.25 19.80 9.47
CA LYS A 69 -36.17 21.00 8.63
C LYS A 69 -36.81 20.81 7.24
N THR A 70 -36.76 19.61 6.70
CA THR A 70 -37.13 19.35 5.30
C THR A 70 -38.37 18.46 5.17
N GLU A 71 -38.87 17.91 6.29
CA GLU A 71 -39.96 16.91 6.36
C GLU A 71 -39.70 15.64 5.54
N ARG A 72 -38.43 15.42 5.13
CA ARG A 72 -37.98 14.24 4.39
C ARG A 72 -36.98 13.44 5.22
N TYR A 73 -37.01 12.12 5.02
CA TYR A 73 -36.11 11.22 5.71
C TYR A 73 -34.81 11.05 4.94
N TYR A 74 -33.69 11.33 5.60
CA TYR A 74 -32.34 11.15 5.05
C TYR A 74 -31.51 10.26 5.97
N ILE A 75 -30.74 9.38 5.35
CA ILE A 75 -29.73 8.55 6.01
C ILE A 75 -28.38 9.28 5.92
N LYS A 76 -27.69 9.35 7.05
CA LYS A 76 -26.28 9.78 7.08
C LYS A 76 -25.42 8.66 6.50
N GLN A 77 -24.78 8.93 5.39
CA GLN A 77 -23.72 8.08 4.88
C GLN A 77 -22.39 8.58 5.42
N TYR A 78 -21.62 7.67 5.95
CA TYR A 78 -20.30 7.94 6.50
C TYR A 78 -19.26 7.25 5.63
N GLU A 79 -18.20 7.96 5.29
CA GLU A 79 -16.98 7.37 4.76
C GLU A 79 -16.04 7.08 5.91
N GLN A 80 -15.53 5.86 5.92
CA GLN A 80 -14.50 5.48 6.87
C GLN A 80 -13.17 5.95 6.28
N GLU A 81 -12.55 6.98 6.87
CA GLU A 81 -11.15 7.26 6.56
C GLU A 81 -10.29 6.11 7.06
N THR A 82 -9.93 5.23 6.15
CA THR A 82 -8.90 4.23 6.41
C THR A 82 -7.55 4.94 6.35
N ASN A 83 -6.94 5.20 7.51
CA ASN A 83 -5.53 5.60 7.61
C ASN A 83 -4.65 4.39 7.27
N PHE A 84 -4.77 3.94 6.02
CA PHE A 84 -4.06 2.80 5.50
C PHE A 84 -2.60 3.15 5.21
N VAL A 85 -1.70 2.20 5.48
CA VAL A 85 -0.28 2.35 5.18
C VAL A 85 0.17 1.18 4.32
N ALA A 86 0.73 1.47 3.15
CA ALA A 86 1.44 0.49 2.36
C ALA A 86 2.95 0.64 2.56
N HIS A 87 3.60 -0.47 2.85
CA HIS A 87 5.06 -0.58 2.92
C HIS A 87 5.53 -1.29 1.67
N LEU A 88 6.11 -0.54 0.73
CA LEU A 88 6.72 -1.09 -0.48
C LEU A 88 8.16 -1.49 -0.16
N LEU A 89 8.50 -2.75 -0.36
CA LEU A 89 9.84 -3.30 -0.17
C LEU A 89 10.36 -3.78 -1.52
N LEU A 90 11.35 -3.08 -2.05
CA LEU A 90 12.00 -3.42 -3.32
C LEU A 90 13.32 -4.12 -3.05
N ASP A 91 13.47 -5.30 -3.61
CA ASP A 91 14.74 -6.03 -3.65
C ASP A 91 15.70 -5.33 -4.62
N GLY A 92 16.79 -4.82 -4.06
CA GLY A 92 17.86 -4.16 -4.78
C GLY A 92 19.13 -5.02 -4.93
N SER A 93 19.00 -6.34 -4.79
CA SER A 93 20.14 -7.26 -4.87
C SER A 93 20.66 -7.45 -6.29
N GLU A 94 21.84 -8.09 -6.39
CA GLU A 94 22.46 -8.39 -7.69
C GLU A 94 21.63 -9.34 -8.55
N SER A 95 20.85 -10.27 -7.98
CA SER A 95 19.98 -11.16 -8.72
C SER A 95 18.95 -10.40 -9.55
N MET A 96 18.53 -9.23 -9.06
CA MET A 96 17.59 -8.34 -9.74
C MET A 96 18.19 -7.60 -10.95
N LYS A 97 19.53 -7.59 -11.13
CA LYS A 97 20.16 -7.04 -12.34
C LYS A 97 19.89 -7.90 -13.59
N TYR A 98 19.54 -9.18 -13.38
CA TYR A 98 19.27 -10.07 -14.49
C TYR A 98 18.08 -9.62 -15.34
N GLY A 99 18.23 -9.69 -16.64
CA GLY A 99 17.17 -9.44 -17.61
C GLY A 99 17.45 -10.19 -18.90
N SER A 100 16.43 -10.82 -19.48
CA SER A 100 16.48 -11.49 -20.78
C SER A 100 15.98 -10.61 -21.92
N GLY A 101 15.61 -9.37 -21.65
CA GLY A 101 15.06 -8.40 -22.60
C GLY A 101 15.69 -7.01 -22.46
N GLU A 102 14.96 -6.00 -22.89
CA GLU A 102 15.41 -4.60 -22.87
C GLU A 102 15.51 -4.00 -21.46
N ILE A 103 14.82 -4.58 -20.48
CA ILE A 103 14.79 -4.12 -19.09
C ILE A 103 15.18 -5.25 -18.14
N SER A 104 15.90 -4.91 -17.06
CA SER A 104 16.24 -5.83 -15.99
C SER A 104 15.03 -6.05 -15.04
N LYS A 105 15.10 -7.11 -14.21
CA LYS A 105 14.11 -7.33 -13.14
C LYS A 105 14.05 -6.11 -12.20
N LEU A 106 15.22 -5.51 -11.90
CA LEU A 106 15.30 -4.33 -11.04
C LEU A 106 14.58 -3.13 -11.66
N GLU A 107 14.82 -2.84 -12.93
CA GLU A 107 14.13 -1.73 -13.61
C GLU A 107 12.61 -1.94 -13.62
N TYR A 108 12.17 -3.17 -13.89
CA TYR A 108 10.76 -3.53 -13.81
C TYR A 108 10.21 -3.37 -12.38
N GLY A 109 10.97 -3.81 -11.38
CA GLY A 109 10.64 -3.64 -9.96
C GLY A 109 10.52 -2.17 -9.55
N LYS A 110 11.46 -1.32 -10.00
CA LYS A 110 11.41 0.13 -9.79
C LYS A 110 10.15 0.75 -10.40
N MET A 111 9.82 0.39 -11.63
CA MET A 111 8.60 0.86 -12.30
C MET A 111 7.35 0.41 -11.55
N MET A 112 7.30 -0.84 -11.11
CA MET A 112 6.18 -1.37 -10.32
C MET A 112 6.03 -0.62 -9.00
N ALA A 113 7.12 -0.42 -8.26
CA ALA A 113 7.12 0.32 -7.00
C ALA A 113 6.64 1.77 -7.19
N ALA A 114 7.10 2.46 -8.25
CA ALA A 114 6.67 3.82 -8.57
C ALA A 114 5.18 3.90 -8.91
N CYS A 115 4.66 2.96 -9.72
CA CYS A 115 3.24 2.90 -10.07
C CYS A 115 2.37 2.63 -8.85
N LEU A 116 2.77 1.69 -7.98
CA LEU A 116 2.05 1.40 -6.74
C LEU A 116 2.04 2.62 -5.80
N ALA A 117 3.19 3.28 -5.62
CA ALA A 117 3.28 4.49 -4.82
C ALA A 117 2.36 5.59 -5.34
N TYR A 118 2.32 5.79 -6.68
CA TYR A 118 1.43 6.74 -7.33
C TYR A 118 -0.04 6.43 -7.03
N LEU A 119 -0.48 5.17 -7.22
CA LEU A 119 -1.86 4.76 -7.00
C LEU A 119 -2.29 4.94 -5.54
N ILE A 120 -1.43 4.53 -4.59
CA ILE A 120 -1.68 4.63 -3.16
C ILE A 120 -1.82 6.10 -2.73
N LEU A 121 -0.87 6.95 -3.13
CA LEU A 121 -0.92 8.38 -2.80
C LEU A 121 -2.08 9.10 -3.51
N HIS A 122 -2.48 8.64 -4.70
CA HIS A 122 -3.65 9.19 -5.38
C HIS A 122 -4.94 8.90 -4.63
N GLN A 123 -5.01 7.77 -3.91
CA GLN A 123 -6.12 7.38 -3.04
C GLN A 123 -6.07 8.06 -1.66
N ARG A 124 -5.11 8.95 -1.42
CA ARG A 124 -4.85 9.62 -0.14
C ARG A 124 -4.43 8.68 0.98
N ASP A 125 -3.92 7.50 0.63
CA ASP A 125 -3.34 6.57 1.57
C ASP A 125 -1.83 6.83 1.75
N ALA A 126 -1.26 6.38 2.87
CA ALA A 126 0.14 6.58 3.15
C ALA A 126 1.01 5.47 2.56
N VAL A 127 2.16 5.84 2.01
CA VAL A 127 3.15 4.90 1.49
C VAL A 127 4.51 5.11 2.13
N ALA A 128 5.18 4.00 2.45
CA ALA A 128 6.59 3.93 2.82
C ALA A 128 7.35 3.13 1.76
N LEU A 129 8.62 3.46 1.52
CA LEU A 129 9.48 2.70 0.61
C LEU A 129 10.70 2.19 1.39
N GLY A 130 11.00 0.90 1.27
CA GLY A 130 12.27 0.31 1.65
C GLY A 130 12.94 -0.30 0.42
N ILE A 131 14.22 -0.03 0.20
CA ILE A 131 15.03 -0.74 -0.77
C ILE A 131 16.07 -1.53 0.03
N PHE A 132 16.18 -2.81 -0.24
CA PHE A 132 17.01 -3.72 0.53
C PHE A 132 17.85 -4.64 -0.36
N ASP A 133 18.93 -5.14 0.19
CA ASP A 133 19.71 -6.28 -0.31
C ASP A 133 19.89 -7.30 0.85
N GLU A 134 21.05 -7.38 1.48
CA GLU A 134 21.26 -8.13 2.73
C GLU A 134 20.70 -7.40 3.96
N GLU A 135 20.50 -6.09 3.83
CA GLU A 135 19.93 -5.20 4.83
C GLU A 135 19.14 -4.06 4.15
N ILE A 136 18.45 -3.24 4.93
CA ILE A 136 17.74 -2.07 4.39
C ILE A 136 18.76 -1.00 4.03
N GLN A 137 18.95 -0.76 2.73
CA GLN A 137 19.88 0.23 2.19
C GLN A 137 19.25 1.64 2.19
N GLU A 138 17.98 1.72 1.83
CA GLU A 138 17.24 2.96 1.75
C GLU A 138 15.88 2.80 2.44
N TYR A 139 15.50 3.77 3.25
CA TYR A 139 14.18 3.79 3.87
C TYR A 139 13.57 5.19 3.84
N LEU A 140 12.46 5.30 3.15
CA LEU A 140 11.60 6.47 3.19
C LEU A 140 10.41 6.19 4.11
N PRO A 141 10.26 6.94 5.22
CA PRO A 141 9.16 6.74 6.14
C PRO A 141 7.82 7.04 5.48
N ARG A 142 6.77 6.43 6.04
CA ARG A 142 5.41 6.61 5.54
C ARG A 142 5.01 8.08 5.45
N SER A 143 4.36 8.44 4.35
CA SER A 143 3.76 9.75 4.13
C SER A 143 2.57 9.62 3.20
N ASP A 144 1.52 10.39 3.42
CA ASP A 144 0.34 10.58 2.57
C ASP A 144 0.45 11.82 1.68
N ASN A 145 1.53 12.60 1.86
CA ASN A 145 1.79 13.77 1.03
C ASN A 145 2.15 13.35 -0.41
N ARG A 146 1.48 13.93 -1.39
CA ARG A 146 1.77 13.70 -2.83
C ARG A 146 3.20 14.02 -3.23
N ASP A 147 3.85 14.97 -2.56
CA ASP A 147 5.26 15.31 -2.81
C ASP A 147 6.20 14.13 -2.48
N ASN A 148 5.76 13.21 -1.64
CA ASN A 148 6.52 12.00 -1.33
C ASN A 148 6.73 11.11 -2.56
N LEU A 149 5.85 11.18 -3.56
CA LEU A 149 6.04 10.46 -4.81
C LEU A 149 7.35 10.85 -5.50
N PHE A 150 7.65 12.15 -5.57
CA PHE A 150 8.90 12.61 -6.20
C PHE A 150 10.11 12.10 -5.44
N ARG A 151 10.06 12.07 -4.11
CA ARG A 151 11.13 11.51 -3.28
C ARG A 151 11.31 10.01 -3.52
N ILE A 152 10.22 9.27 -3.61
CA ILE A 152 10.24 7.83 -3.92
C ILE A 152 10.88 7.60 -5.30
N MET A 153 10.43 8.35 -6.32
CA MET A 153 10.95 8.22 -7.68
C MET A 153 12.43 8.57 -7.77
N ASP A 154 12.87 9.62 -7.08
CA ASP A 154 14.28 10.03 -7.01
C ASP A 154 15.14 8.92 -6.39
N ARG A 155 14.69 8.33 -5.28
CA ARG A 155 15.39 7.20 -4.64
C ARG A 155 15.43 5.95 -5.51
N LEU A 156 14.32 5.61 -6.16
CA LEU A 156 14.27 4.47 -7.08
C LEU A 156 15.19 4.67 -8.29
N ALA A 157 15.19 5.88 -8.88
CA ALA A 157 16.04 6.18 -10.05
C ALA A 157 17.54 6.12 -9.71
N GLY A 158 17.93 6.70 -8.57
CA GLY A 158 19.33 6.77 -8.15
C GLY A 158 19.89 5.49 -7.52
N PHE A 159 19.06 4.48 -7.28
CA PHE A 159 19.52 3.25 -6.61
C PHE A 159 20.23 2.31 -7.59
N GLU A 160 21.41 1.84 -7.19
CA GLU A 160 22.19 0.79 -7.89
C GLU A 160 22.44 -0.39 -6.95
N PRO A 161 22.26 -1.64 -7.43
CA PRO A 161 22.46 -2.83 -6.61
C PRO A 161 23.95 -3.10 -6.36
N LEU A 162 24.26 -3.46 -5.10
CA LEU A 162 25.64 -3.64 -4.66
C LEU A 162 25.95 -5.03 -4.10
N ARG A 163 24.95 -5.76 -3.56
CA ARG A 163 25.18 -6.98 -2.78
C ARG A 163 24.19 -8.11 -3.12
N GLY A 164 24.40 -9.28 -2.49
CA GLY A 164 23.48 -10.43 -2.56
C GLY A 164 22.14 -10.17 -1.88
N THR A 165 21.23 -11.12 -1.94
CA THR A 165 19.90 -11.05 -1.32
C THR A 165 19.87 -11.76 0.02
N ARG A 166 19.26 -11.15 1.04
CA ARG A 166 18.84 -11.78 2.28
C ARG A 166 17.47 -11.24 2.69
N LEU A 167 16.43 -11.74 2.03
CA LEU A 167 15.07 -11.24 2.20
C LEU A 167 14.50 -11.57 3.59
N ALA A 168 14.71 -12.79 4.09
CA ALA A 168 14.13 -13.24 5.35
C ALA A 168 14.55 -12.38 6.55
N PRO A 169 15.86 -12.06 6.80
CA PRO A 169 16.27 -11.15 7.85
C PRO A 169 15.70 -9.74 7.72
N VAL A 170 15.58 -9.23 6.48
CA VAL A 170 15.00 -7.91 6.22
C VAL A 170 13.53 -7.86 6.60
N LEU A 171 12.74 -8.86 6.17
CA LEU A 171 11.32 -8.95 6.52
C LEU A 171 11.14 -9.08 8.05
N HIS A 172 11.99 -9.86 8.70
CA HIS A 172 11.96 -10.01 10.16
C HIS A 172 12.27 -8.69 10.90
N GLY A 173 13.27 -7.94 10.42
CA GLY A 173 13.61 -6.61 10.93
C GLY A 173 12.50 -5.59 10.73
N MET A 174 11.87 -5.61 9.55
CA MET A 174 10.73 -4.75 9.24
C MET A 174 9.52 -5.04 10.12
N ALA A 175 9.23 -6.31 10.43
CA ALA A 175 8.16 -6.67 11.36
C ALA A 175 8.31 -6.01 12.75
N GLY A 176 9.55 -5.77 13.18
CA GLY A 176 9.87 -5.04 14.42
C GLY A 176 9.64 -3.52 14.30
N GLN A 177 9.79 -2.94 13.13
CA GLN A 177 9.69 -1.50 12.88
C GLN A 177 8.26 -1.03 12.56
N ILE A 178 7.44 -1.89 11.98
CA ILE A 178 6.07 -1.57 11.60
C ILE A 178 5.20 -1.42 12.85
N LYS A 179 4.81 -0.20 13.15
CA LYS A 179 3.99 0.14 14.33
C LYS A 179 2.49 0.17 14.06
N ARG A 180 2.08 0.26 12.81
CA ARG A 180 0.67 0.32 12.40
C ARG A 180 0.36 -0.79 11.42
N LYS A 181 -0.81 -1.37 11.55
CA LYS A 181 -1.33 -2.35 10.59
C LYS A 181 -1.39 -1.73 9.20
N GLY A 182 -1.02 -2.51 8.20
CA GLY A 182 -0.97 -2.07 6.82
C GLY A 182 -0.71 -3.24 5.89
N ILE A 183 -0.47 -2.94 4.62
CA ILE A 183 0.02 -3.93 3.65
C ILE A 183 1.54 -3.80 3.52
N VAL A 184 2.22 -4.92 3.47
CA VAL A 184 3.62 -5.01 3.04
C VAL A 184 3.62 -5.63 1.66
N ILE A 185 4.11 -4.90 0.68
CA ILE A 185 4.23 -5.37 -0.71
C ILE A 185 5.71 -5.57 -0.99
N VAL A 186 6.10 -6.82 -1.18
CA VAL A 186 7.48 -7.19 -1.49
C VAL A 186 7.62 -7.40 -2.99
N ILE A 187 8.59 -6.72 -3.60
CA ILE A 187 8.93 -6.81 -5.02
C ILE A 187 10.33 -7.43 -5.09
N SER A 188 10.40 -8.73 -5.36
CA SER A 188 11.63 -9.53 -5.39
C SER A 188 11.45 -10.73 -6.32
N ASP A 189 12.53 -11.37 -6.72
CA ASP A 189 12.49 -12.69 -7.35
C ASP A 189 12.46 -13.84 -6.33
N PHE A 190 12.46 -13.50 -5.03
CA PHE A 190 12.38 -14.43 -3.89
C PHE A 190 13.46 -15.51 -3.90
N PHE A 191 14.66 -15.16 -4.37
CA PHE A 191 15.79 -16.08 -4.39
C PHE A 191 16.47 -16.14 -3.01
N ASP A 192 15.81 -16.83 -2.05
CA ASP A 192 16.25 -16.98 -0.66
C ASP A 192 15.81 -18.34 -0.10
N ASP A 193 16.17 -18.67 1.14
CA ASP A 193 15.74 -19.91 1.79
C ASP A 193 14.24 -19.90 2.06
N GLU A 194 13.55 -20.94 1.59
CA GLU A 194 12.08 -21.02 1.66
C GLU A 194 11.55 -21.09 3.10
N GLU A 195 12.25 -21.84 3.99
CA GLU A 195 11.81 -22.02 5.37
C GLU A 195 11.97 -20.73 6.18
N GLU A 196 13.11 -20.05 6.02
CA GLU A 196 13.37 -18.76 6.66
C GLU A 196 12.38 -17.67 6.16
N LEU A 197 12.09 -17.70 4.84
CA LEU A 197 11.13 -16.79 4.23
C LEU A 197 9.73 -16.99 4.80
N LEU A 198 9.25 -18.23 4.89
CA LEU A 198 7.94 -18.54 5.45
C LEU A 198 7.81 -18.08 6.92
N GLN A 199 8.85 -18.25 7.73
CA GLN A 199 8.86 -17.80 9.11
C GLN A 199 8.79 -16.27 9.21
N SER A 200 9.51 -15.55 8.36
CA SER A 200 9.50 -14.10 8.34
C SER A 200 8.14 -13.50 7.89
N VAL A 201 7.51 -14.14 6.90
CA VAL A 201 6.15 -13.82 6.45
C VAL A 201 5.12 -14.05 7.56
N GLN A 202 5.20 -15.19 8.28
CA GLN A 202 4.32 -15.47 9.42
C GLN A 202 4.50 -14.43 10.54
N HIS A 203 5.73 -13.97 10.79
CA HIS A 203 5.98 -12.93 11.77
C HIS A 203 5.34 -11.60 11.38
N LEU A 204 5.43 -11.17 10.11
CA LEU A 204 4.75 -9.99 9.60
C LEU A 204 3.22 -10.12 9.75
N ARG A 205 2.68 -11.28 9.42
CA ARG A 205 1.25 -11.58 9.56
C ARG A 205 0.79 -11.52 11.01
N PHE A 206 1.58 -12.07 11.93
CA PHE A 206 1.31 -12.00 13.38
C PHE A 206 1.28 -10.55 13.89
N LYS A 207 2.09 -9.66 13.34
CA LYS A 207 2.06 -8.22 13.62
C LYS A 207 0.83 -7.50 13.01
N GLY A 208 0.00 -8.23 12.28
CA GLY A 208 -1.24 -7.71 11.67
C GLY A 208 -1.00 -6.96 10.37
N CYS A 209 0.09 -7.26 9.67
CA CYS A 209 0.32 -6.82 8.31
C CYS A 209 -0.26 -7.84 7.33
N LEU A 210 -0.83 -7.34 6.22
CA LEU A 210 -1.10 -8.11 5.02
C LEU A 210 0.18 -8.16 4.18
N LEU A 211 0.40 -9.28 3.51
CA LEU A 211 1.51 -9.48 2.58
C LEU A 211 0.94 -9.83 1.22
#